data_f8105a123ccda42c98d008cc40773baf
#
_entry.id   f8105a123ccda42c98d008cc40773baf
#
_cell.length_a   1.000
_cell.length_b   1.000
_cell.length_c   1.000
_cell.angle_alpha   90.00
_cell.angle_beta   90.00
_cell.angle_gamma   90.00
#
_symmetry.space_group_name_H-M   'P 1'
#
loop_
_entity.id
_entity.type
_entity.pdbx_description
1 polymer ?
#
loop_
_entity_poly.entity_id
_entity_poly.type
_entity_poly.pdbx_seq_one_letter_code
_entity_poly.pdbx_strand_id
1 'polypeptide(L)'
;DDGFEIYDARCTSQGVVWTEANIMDGTWRIFAGKLNSNGDALSNIQQLDEGSTDRFETPTIAAVGGHAFWQVMPQADSTVVAASLIAQLKSASMGSSDANVVYESAGRMATAPYAAGDGVVITPRVTGASSYYQLTRVSENGDVTDTLTLPASMKPLEAGYGKTGFTFAFDATYSYGDGIANLGTYAPAESPGSGGYSAQKWLRFDRTPTTAPAWCGNWLMVKSTSAVCGVDLQGKRYFALSAENGADDYGEWLASEGQNDTVVTYSNIDYTPIGGEAVNCCRVKVWKTK
;
A
#
# COMPACT_ATOMS: atom_id res chain seq x y z
N ASP A 1 10.93 28.67 4.20
CA ASP A 1 10.77 27.53 3.29
C ASP A 1 12.07 26.72 3.37
N ASP A 2 12.01 25.52 3.95
CA ASP A 2 13.18 24.67 4.16
C ASP A 2 13.41 23.66 3.02
N GLY A 3 12.66 23.81 1.92
CA GLY A 3 12.78 22.98 0.72
C GLY A 3 12.13 21.59 0.82
N PHE A 4 11.43 21.29 1.92
CA PHE A 4 10.69 20.05 2.05
C PHE A 4 9.27 20.17 1.51
N GLU A 5 8.84 19.13 0.82
CA GLU A 5 7.48 18.99 0.32
C GLU A 5 6.85 17.69 0.81
N ILE A 6 5.52 17.64 0.96
CA ILE A 6 4.82 16.41 1.29
C ILE A 6 4.92 15.47 0.09
N TYR A 7 5.57 14.33 0.29
CA TYR A 7 5.77 13.30 -0.72
C TYR A 7 4.64 12.28 -0.75
N ASP A 8 4.16 11.84 0.41
CA ASP A 8 3.04 10.91 0.58
C ASP A 8 2.36 11.16 1.92
N ALA A 9 1.05 10.87 2.00
CA ALA A 9 0.27 10.97 3.22
C ALA A 9 -0.77 9.85 3.30
N ARG A 10 -0.93 9.28 4.49
CA ARG A 10 -1.96 8.27 4.79
C ARG A 10 -2.69 8.66 6.06
N CYS A 11 -3.98 8.39 6.12
CA CYS A 11 -4.80 8.72 7.28
C CYS A 11 -5.73 7.58 7.67
N THR A 12 -6.12 7.61 8.93
CA THR A 12 -7.24 6.86 9.50
C THR A 12 -8.17 7.86 10.20
N SER A 13 -9.23 7.38 10.82
CA SER A 13 -10.07 8.23 11.68
C SER A 13 -9.35 8.72 12.95
N GLN A 14 -8.16 8.18 13.27
CA GLN A 14 -7.43 8.51 14.51
C GLN A 14 -6.23 9.42 14.27
N GLY A 15 -5.69 9.50 13.05
CA GLY A 15 -4.53 10.33 12.78
C GLY A 15 -4.03 10.26 11.35
N VAL A 16 -2.93 10.95 11.13
CA VAL A 16 -2.26 11.06 9.83
C VAL A 16 -0.78 10.75 10.01
N VAL A 17 -0.21 10.01 9.08
CA VAL A 17 1.24 9.86 8.88
C VAL A 17 1.59 10.43 7.52
N TRP A 18 2.73 11.13 7.42
CA TRP A 18 3.20 11.66 6.14
C TRP A 18 4.71 11.63 6.04
N THR A 19 5.17 11.55 4.81
CA THR A 19 6.58 11.70 4.43
C THR A 19 6.78 13.08 3.82
N GLU A 20 7.79 13.79 4.27
CA GLU A 20 8.32 14.96 3.61
C GLU A 20 9.65 14.62 2.94
N ALA A 21 9.88 15.16 1.76
CA ALA A 21 11.15 14.99 1.05
C ALA A 21 11.67 16.34 0.55
N ASN A 22 12.97 16.55 0.70
CA ASN A 22 13.70 17.58 -0.01
C ASN A 22 14.47 16.91 -1.16
N ILE A 23 13.95 17.04 -2.36
CA ILE A 23 14.48 16.37 -3.55
C ILE A 23 15.89 16.91 -3.89
N MET A 24 16.13 18.20 -3.64
CA MET A 24 17.40 18.83 -3.97
C MET A 24 18.55 18.36 -3.08
N ASP A 25 18.25 18.16 -1.79
CA ASP A 25 19.24 17.72 -0.80
C ASP A 25 19.26 16.19 -0.63
N GLY A 26 18.29 15.50 -1.25
CA GLY A 26 18.17 14.06 -1.12
C GLY A 26 17.87 13.60 0.30
N THR A 27 17.06 14.36 1.05
CA THR A 27 16.70 14.04 2.45
C THR A 27 15.20 13.83 2.61
N TRP A 28 14.81 13.06 3.60
CA TRP A 28 13.41 12.81 3.92
C TRP A 28 13.16 12.77 5.43
N ARG A 29 11.93 13.05 5.82
CA ARG A 29 11.43 13.01 7.20
C ARG A 29 10.07 12.32 7.24
N ILE A 30 9.80 11.59 8.33
CA ILE A 30 8.50 10.98 8.60
C ILE A 30 7.88 11.67 9.81
N PHE A 31 6.61 12.06 9.67
CA PHE A 31 5.83 12.64 10.75
C PHE A 31 4.53 11.88 10.95
N ALA A 32 4.01 11.91 12.17
CA ALA A 32 2.63 11.54 12.44
C ALA A 32 2.00 12.43 13.49
N GLY A 33 0.68 12.56 13.42
CA GLY A 33 -0.12 13.34 14.37
C GLY A 33 -1.50 12.72 14.57
N LYS A 34 -2.12 13.01 15.72
CA LYS A 34 -3.48 12.58 16.04
C LYS A 34 -4.49 13.54 15.43
N LEU A 35 -5.55 13.01 14.84
CA LEU A 35 -6.73 13.77 14.46
C LEU A 35 -7.59 14.06 15.70
N ASN A 36 -8.15 15.24 15.75
CA ASN A 36 -9.21 15.55 16.71
C ASN A 36 -10.51 14.82 16.34
N SER A 37 -11.49 14.85 17.22
CA SER A 37 -12.78 14.17 17.03
C SER A 37 -13.57 14.66 15.80
N ASN A 38 -13.32 15.87 15.33
CA ASN A 38 -13.97 16.43 14.14
C ASN A 38 -13.24 16.05 12.84
N GLY A 39 -12.01 15.56 12.93
CA GLY A 39 -11.18 15.20 11.78
C GLY A 39 -10.64 16.40 10.98
N ASP A 40 -10.63 17.60 11.58
CA ASP A 40 -10.24 18.86 10.91
C ASP A 40 -8.95 19.49 11.45
N ALA A 41 -8.35 18.90 12.49
CA ALA A 41 -7.11 19.41 13.08
C ALA A 41 -6.22 18.26 13.59
N LEU A 42 -4.91 18.44 13.42
CA LEU A 42 -3.89 17.57 13.98
C LEU A 42 -3.38 18.10 15.32
N SER A 43 -3.10 17.19 16.22
CA SER A 43 -2.45 17.44 17.50
C SER A 43 -1.34 16.45 17.74
N ASN A 44 -0.43 16.77 18.69
CA ASN A 44 0.68 15.90 19.04
C ASN A 44 1.49 15.41 17.82
N ILE A 45 1.81 16.34 16.93
CA ILE A 45 2.64 16.04 15.76
C ILE A 45 4.04 15.71 16.24
N GLN A 46 4.57 14.57 15.81
CA GLN A 46 5.90 14.08 16.13
C GLN A 46 6.65 13.73 14.85
N GLN A 47 7.94 14.08 14.81
CA GLN A 47 8.86 13.52 13.84
C GLN A 47 9.25 12.12 14.32
N LEU A 48 9.08 11.12 13.47
CA LEU A 48 9.29 9.71 13.80
C LEU A 48 10.62 9.16 13.27
N ASP A 49 11.06 9.69 12.14
CA ASP A 49 12.27 9.21 11.46
C ASP A 49 12.79 10.27 10.48
N GLU A 50 14.05 10.13 10.08
CA GLU A 50 14.68 10.94 9.05
C GLU A 50 15.81 10.18 8.37
N GLY A 51 16.17 10.58 7.17
CA GLY A 51 17.26 9.94 6.44
C GLY A 51 17.61 10.63 5.14
N SER A 52 18.49 9.96 4.39
CA SER A 52 19.02 10.44 3.11
C SER A 52 18.84 9.40 2.03
N THR A 53 18.55 9.87 0.81
CA THR A 53 18.43 9.03 -0.39
C THR A 53 19.77 8.49 -0.87
N ASP A 54 20.89 8.94 -0.33
CA ASP A 54 22.20 8.34 -0.58
C ASP A 54 22.28 6.87 -0.14
N ARG A 55 21.49 6.50 0.88
CA ARG A 55 21.53 5.17 1.49
C ARG A 55 20.21 4.43 1.39
N PHE A 56 19.10 5.15 1.54
CA PHE A 56 17.76 4.59 1.62
C PHE A 56 16.83 5.32 0.67
N GLU A 57 15.89 4.63 0.09
CA GLU A 57 14.81 5.25 -0.68
C GLU A 57 13.93 6.11 0.24
N THR A 58 13.25 7.09 -0.34
CA THR A 58 12.19 7.80 0.37
C THR A 58 11.16 6.78 0.87
N PRO A 59 10.88 6.72 2.19
CA PRO A 59 10.04 5.69 2.76
C PRO A 59 8.61 5.72 2.23
N THR A 60 8.06 4.54 1.99
CA THR A 60 6.64 4.32 1.74
C THR A 60 5.93 4.06 3.07
N ILE A 61 4.69 4.56 3.19
CA ILE A 61 3.96 4.63 4.45
C ILE A 61 2.60 3.94 4.40
N ALA A 62 2.11 3.53 5.57
CA ALA A 62 0.73 3.09 5.80
C ALA A 62 0.24 3.59 7.16
N ALA A 63 -1.08 3.76 7.30
CA ALA A 63 -1.74 4.13 8.53
C ALA A 63 -2.76 3.06 8.91
N VAL A 64 -2.75 2.61 10.16
CA VAL A 64 -3.68 1.58 10.68
C VAL A 64 -4.11 1.97 12.07
N GLY A 65 -5.41 2.19 12.27
CA GLY A 65 -5.93 2.63 13.57
C GLY A 65 -5.19 3.86 14.07
N GLY A 66 -4.59 3.78 15.24
CA GLY A 66 -3.76 4.83 15.84
C GLY A 66 -2.25 4.69 15.58
N HIS A 67 -1.85 3.87 14.59
CA HIS A 67 -0.44 3.57 14.32
C HIS A 67 -0.01 4.04 12.92
N ALA A 68 1.19 4.61 12.89
CA ALA A 68 1.94 4.90 11.68
C ALA A 68 2.90 3.74 11.39
N PHE A 69 3.00 3.33 10.11
CA PHE A 69 3.97 2.36 9.62
C PHE A 69 4.76 2.95 8.46
N TRP A 70 6.05 2.63 8.36
CA TRP A 70 6.87 3.01 7.22
C TRP A 70 7.95 1.99 6.93
N GLN A 71 8.24 1.83 5.64
CA GLN A 71 9.34 0.98 5.17
C GLN A 71 10.57 1.82 4.88
N VAL A 72 11.69 1.46 5.51
CA VAL A 72 13.01 2.01 5.21
C VAL A 72 13.75 0.97 4.36
N MET A 73 13.95 1.27 3.08
CA MET A 73 14.56 0.36 2.12
C MET A 73 15.89 0.88 1.61
N PRO A 74 16.94 0.01 1.55
CA PRO A 74 18.19 0.38 0.91
C PRO A 74 18.00 0.77 -0.55
N GLN A 75 18.80 1.71 -1.04
CA GLN A 75 18.84 2.07 -2.47
C GLN A 75 19.13 0.86 -3.35
N ALA A 76 18.47 0.78 -4.51
CA ALA A 76 18.60 -0.34 -5.45
C ALA A 76 20.01 -0.40 -6.07
N ASP A 77 20.58 0.76 -6.35
CA ASP A 77 21.82 0.91 -7.13
C ASP A 77 23.07 1.14 -6.26
N SER A 78 22.94 1.04 -4.93
CA SER A 78 24.12 1.23 -4.09
C SER A 78 25.10 0.08 -4.28
N THR A 79 26.17 0.33 -4.99
CA THR A 79 27.35 -0.56 -5.07
C THR A 79 28.04 -0.68 -3.71
N VAL A 80 27.72 0.20 -2.78
CA VAL A 80 28.16 0.17 -1.41
C VAL A 80 27.30 -0.78 -0.61
N VAL A 81 27.67 -2.05 -0.67
CA VAL A 81 27.33 -3.06 0.33
C VAL A 81 25.81 -3.25 0.52
N ALA A 82 25.11 -3.56 -0.55
CA ALA A 82 23.73 -4.08 -0.48
C ALA A 82 23.59 -5.32 0.45
N ALA A 83 24.70 -5.96 0.80
CA ALA A 83 24.74 -7.12 1.69
C ALA A 83 24.62 -6.77 3.19
N SER A 84 24.79 -5.51 3.59
CA SER A 84 24.75 -5.10 5.01
C SER A 84 23.59 -4.18 5.38
N LEU A 85 22.82 -3.70 4.39
CA LEU A 85 21.66 -2.86 4.63
C LEU A 85 20.40 -3.73 4.64
N ILE A 86 19.75 -3.75 5.79
CA ILE A 86 18.50 -4.49 6.02
C ILE A 86 17.34 -3.56 5.72
N ALA A 87 16.35 -4.03 4.95
CA ALA A 87 15.10 -3.33 4.82
C ALA A 87 14.26 -3.53 6.08
N GLN A 88 13.68 -2.46 6.60
CA GLN A 88 12.94 -2.47 7.86
C GLN A 88 11.52 -1.95 7.67
N LEU A 89 10.57 -2.58 8.34
CA LEU A 89 9.29 -1.99 8.67
C LEU A 89 9.39 -1.41 10.08
N LYS A 90 9.11 -0.12 10.20
CA LYS A 90 9.04 0.57 11.48
C LYS A 90 7.61 0.96 11.79
N SER A 91 7.29 1.13 13.07
CA SER A 91 5.99 1.58 13.55
C SER A 91 6.11 2.49 14.75
N ALA A 92 5.14 3.38 14.90
CA ALA A 92 4.95 4.22 16.08
C ALA A 92 3.45 4.47 16.31
N SER A 93 3.04 4.64 17.57
CA SER A 93 1.72 5.18 17.86
C SER A 93 1.66 6.64 17.43
N MET A 94 0.62 7.04 16.73
CA MET A 94 0.43 8.44 16.32
C MET A 94 0.38 9.36 17.54
N GLY A 95 1.16 10.42 17.51
CA GLY A 95 1.34 11.35 18.65
C GLY A 95 2.36 10.91 19.70
N SER A 96 3.11 9.81 19.46
CA SER A 96 4.31 9.41 20.19
C SER A 96 5.53 9.51 19.29
N SER A 97 6.69 9.82 19.86
CA SER A 97 7.99 9.77 19.17
C SER A 97 8.66 8.40 19.25
N ASP A 98 8.05 7.43 19.95
CA ASP A 98 8.65 6.13 20.19
C ASP A 98 8.48 5.23 18.97
N ALA A 99 9.45 5.29 18.06
CA ALA A 99 9.53 4.48 16.86
C ALA A 99 10.24 3.15 17.12
N ASN A 100 9.68 2.05 16.65
CA ASN A 100 10.24 0.73 16.80
C ASN A 100 10.37 0.01 15.45
N VAL A 101 11.42 -0.79 15.29
CA VAL A 101 11.51 -1.75 14.20
C VAL A 101 10.62 -2.95 14.54
N VAL A 102 9.61 -3.20 13.72
CA VAL A 102 8.65 -4.30 13.92
C VAL A 102 8.90 -5.47 12.97
N TYR A 103 9.65 -5.26 11.90
CA TYR A 103 10.05 -6.33 10.99
C TYR A 103 11.36 -6.00 10.26
N GLU A 104 12.20 -7.01 10.04
CA GLU A 104 13.42 -6.90 9.25
C GLU A 104 13.38 -7.88 8.07
N SER A 105 13.70 -7.39 6.89
CA SER A 105 13.78 -8.18 5.66
C SER A 105 15.22 -8.36 5.24
N ALA A 106 15.60 -9.58 4.88
CA ALA A 106 16.94 -9.90 4.41
C ALA A 106 17.34 -9.21 3.09
N GLY A 107 16.42 -8.50 2.46
CA GLY A 107 16.61 -7.71 1.24
C GLY A 107 15.45 -6.76 1.05
N ARG A 108 15.45 -6.07 -0.10
CA ARG A 108 14.41 -5.12 -0.45
C ARG A 108 13.03 -5.80 -0.45
N MET A 109 12.04 -5.15 0.11
CA MET A 109 10.63 -5.54 -0.01
C MET A 109 10.14 -5.22 -1.44
N ALA A 110 9.19 -6.00 -1.95
CA ALA A 110 8.77 -5.85 -3.34
C ALA A 110 7.72 -4.77 -3.55
N THR A 111 6.86 -4.51 -2.55
CA THR A 111 5.75 -3.55 -2.63
C THR A 111 5.77 -2.58 -1.44
N ALA A 112 5.05 -1.47 -1.57
CA ALA A 112 4.74 -0.60 -0.44
C ALA A 112 3.92 -1.35 0.63
N PRO A 113 3.90 -0.90 1.90
CA PRO A 113 3.07 -1.49 2.94
C PRO A 113 1.59 -1.21 2.64
N TYR A 114 0.75 -2.22 2.81
CA TYR A 114 -0.69 -2.13 2.59
C TYR A 114 -1.43 -2.20 3.92
N ALA A 115 -2.27 -1.21 4.23
CA ALA A 115 -3.11 -1.24 5.41
C ALA A 115 -4.13 -2.39 5.33
N ALA A 116 -4.13 -3.27 6.32
CA ALA A 116 -4.87 -4.53 6.33
C ALA A 116 -5.61 -4.72 7.65
N GLY A 117 -6.46 -3.77 7.97
CA GLY A 117 -7.26 -3.85 9.16
C GLY A 117 -6.55 -3.40 10.43
N ASP A 118 -6.15 -4.33 11.25
CA ASP A 118 -5.39 -4.13 12.49
C ASP A 118 -3.87 -4.32 12.29
N GLY A 119 -3.41 -4.26 11.05
CA GLY A 119 -2.00 -4.43 10.71
C GLY A 119 -1.71 -4.03 9.28
N VAL A 120 -0.53 -4.37 8.82
CA VAL A 120 -0.04 -4.09 7.46
C VAL A 120 0.41 -5.36 6.76
N VAL A 121 0.26 -5.41 5.45
CA VAL A 121 0.91 -6.40 4.60
C VAL A 121 2.19 -5.79 4.04
N ILE A 122 3.26 -6.56 4.14
CA ILE A 122 4.55 -6.29 3.53
C ILE A 122 4.98 -7.48 2.67
N THR A 123 5.94 -7.27 1.79
CA THR A 123 6.46 -8.30 0.89
C THR A 123 7.96 -8.47 1.05
N PRO A 124 8.42 -8.98 2.21
CA PRO A 124 9.84 -9.16 2.48
C PRO A 124 10.46 -10.20 1.57
N ARG A 125 11.74 -10.04 1.33
CA ARG A 125 12.58 -11.04 0.69
C ARG A 125 13.15 -11.98 1.73
N VAL A 126 12.89 -13.25 1.57
CA VAL A 126 13.47 -14.29 2.40
C VAL A 126 14.67 -14.91 1.69
N THR A 127 15.76 -15.09 2.40
CA THR A 127 16.99 -15.69 1.88
C THR A 127 17.23 -17.05 2.54
N GLY A 128 17.71 -18.01 1.75
CA GLY A 128 18.01 -19.36 2.19
C GLY A 128 18.75 -20.10 1.07
N ALA A 129 18.47 -21.36 0.88
CA ALA A 129 18.97 -22.15 -0.27
C ALA A 129 18.50 -21.56 -1.61
N SER A 130 17.35 -20.91 -1.62
CA SER A 130 16.87 -20.05 -2.70
C SER A 130 16.25 -18.76 -2.10
N SER A 131 16.30 -17.68 -2.86
CA SER A 131 15.69 -16.40 -2.50
C SER A 131 14.27 -16.33 -3.05
N TYR A 132 13.30 -15.93 -2.23
CA TYR A 132 11.90 -15.77 -2.65
C TYR A 132 11.25 -14.59 -1.92
N TYR A 133 10.12 -14.13 -2.41
CA TYR A 133 9.27 -13.16 -1.71
C TYR A 133 8.22 -13.88 -0.87
N GLN A 134 7.88 -13.26 0.25
CA GLN A 134 6.82 -13.72 1.14
C GLN A 134 5.86 -12.56 1.40
N LEU A 135 4.56 -12.77 1.20
CA LEU A 135 3.60 -11.83 1.74
C LEU A 135 3.50 -12.09 3.24
N THR A 136 3.61 -11.05 4.02
CA THR A 136 3.60 -11.15 5.47
C THR A 136 2.67 -10.10 6.03
N ARG A 137 1.69 -10.53 6.84
CA ARG A 137 0.83 -9.62 7.60
C ARG A 137 1.41 -9.41 8.98
N VAL A 138 1.64 -8.18 9.34
CA VAL A 138 2.20 -7.76 10.62
C VAL A 138 1.15 -6.95 11.36
N SER A 139 0.84 -7.31 12.61
CA SER A 139 -0.08 -6.56 13.46
C SER A 139 0.49 -5.19 13.85
N GLU A 140 -0.35 -4.35 14.42
CA GLU A 140 0.09 -3.05 14.98
C GLU A 140 1.16 -3.19 16.07
N ASN A 141 1.21 -4.34 16.75
CA ASN A 141 2.20 -4.65 17.79
C ASN A 141 3.49 -5.28 17.24
N GLY A 142 3.58 -5.52 15.93
CA GLY A 142 4.75 -6.13 15.31
C GLY A 142 4.71 -7.67 15.20
N ASP A 143 3.61 -8.30 15.61
CA ASP A 143 3.47 -9.76 15.51
C ASP A 143 3.14 -10.17 14.07
N VAL A 144 3.81 -11.21 13.57
CA VAL A 144 3.44 -11.83 12.29
C VAL A 144 2.18 -12.66 12.49
N THR A 145 1.10 -12.26 11.85
CA THR A 145 -0.23 -12.89 12.00
C THR A 145 -0.60 -13.82 10.86
N ASP A 146 -0.01 -13.62 9.67
CA ASP A 146 -0.22 -14.49 8.51
C ASP A 146 0.93 -14.38 7.52
N THR A 147 1.19 -15.44 6.73
CA THR A 147 2.25 -15.46 5.72
C THR A 147 1.85 -16.26 4.48
N LEU A 148 2.32 -15.81 3.32
CA LEU A 148 2.24 -16.53 2.04
C LEU A 148 3.60 -16.54 1.36
N THR A 149 4.20 -17.71 1.24
CA THR A 149 5.42 -17.90 0.46
C THR A 149 5.11 -17.97 -1.03
N LEU A 150 5.77 -17.13 -1.81
CA LEU A 150 5.64 -17.13 -3.26
C LEU A 150 6.71 -18.03 -3.90
N PRO A 151 6.43 -18.61 -5.10
CA PRO A 151 7.48 -19.27 -5.88
C PRO A 151 8.68 -18.35 -6.12
N ALA A 152 9.89 -18.92 -6.17
CA ALA A 152 11.14 -18.17 -6.31
C ALA A 152 11.20 -17.26 -7.56
N SER A 153 10.47 -17.64 -8.61
CA SER A 153 10.38 -16.87 -9.86
C SER A 153 9.34 -15.75 -9.83
N MET A 154 8.55 -15.63 -8.76
CA MET A 154 7.43 -14.71 -8.69
C MET A 154 7.78 -13.51 -7.81
N LYS A 155 7.73 -12.30 -8.40
CA LYS A 155 7.84 -11.04 -7.69
C LYS A 155 6.48 -10.35 -7.69
N PRO A 156 5.89 -10.05 -6.53
CA PRO A 156 4.65 -9.28 -6.48
C PRO A 156 4.90 -7.84 -6.93
N LEU A 157 3.96 -7.30 -7.70
CA LEU A 157 3.91 -5.89 -8.09
C LEU A 157 3.10 -5.08 -7.08
N GLU A 158 2.03 -5.70 -6.57
CA GLU A 158 1.12 -5.12 -5.59
C GLU A 158 0.66 -6.22 -4.64
N ALA A 159 0.44 -5.86 -3.38
CA ALA A 159 -0.07 -6.78 -2.38
C ALA A 159 -1.16 -6.13 -1.53
N GLY A 160 -2.11 -6.92 -1.06
CA GLY A 160 -3.20 -6.50 -0.20
C GLY A 160 -3.71 -7.66 0.65
N TYR A 161 -4.61 -7.36 1.56
CA TYR A 161 -5.23 -8.34 2.44
C TYR A 161 -6.67 -7.92 2.74
N GLY A 162 -7.56 -8.89 2.76
CA GLY A 162 -8.96 -8.66 3.04
C GLY A 162 -9.65 -9.92 3.53
N LYS A 163 -10.97 -9.97 3.35
CA LYS A 163 -11.81 -11.02 3.92
C LYS A 163 -11.43 -12.45 3.50
N THR A 164 -10.85 -12.62 2.33
CA THR A 164 -10.41 -13.93 1.82
C THR A 164 -8.90 -14.18 2.00
N GLY A 165 -8.20 -13.32 2.74
CA GLY A 165 -6.76 -13.40 2.97
C GLY A 165 -5.95 -12.53 2.02
N PHE A 166 -4.76 -13.00 1.66
CA PHE A 166 -3.85 -12.26 0.80
C PHE A 166 -4.39 -12.12 -0.63
N THR A 167 -4.15 -10.95 -1.20
CA THR A 167 -4.23 -10.70 -2.63
C THR A 167 -2.91 -10.15 -3.12
N PHE A 168 -2.51 -10.51 -4.32
CA PHE A 168 -1.36 -9.88 -4.96
C PHE A 168 -1.48 -9.90 -6.48
N ALA A 169 -0.89 -8.90 -7.11
CA ALA A 169 -0.70 -8.83 -8.55
C ALA A 169 0.74 -9.19 -8.91
N PHE A 170 0.93 -9.81 -10.05
CA PHE A 170 2.25 -10.08 -10.60
C PHE A 170 2.22 -9.96 -12.13
N ASP A 171 3.37 -9.65 -12.69
CA ASP A 171 3.53 -9.59 -14.13
C ASP A 171 3.57 -11.00 -14.72
N ALA A 172 2.59 -11.31 -15.55
CA ALA A 172 2.47 -12.60 -16.25
C ALA A 172 2.97 -12.58 -17.69
N THR A 173 3.61 -11.52 -18.12
CA THR A 173 4.09 -11.32 -19.51
C THR A 173 4.85 -12.53 -20.03
N TYR A 174 5.69 -13.12 -19.18
CA TYR A 174 6.49 -14.29 -19.55
C TYR A 174 5.72 -15.62 -19.61
N SER A 175 4.61 -15.72 -18.90
CA SER A 175 3.85 -16.97 -18.77
C SER A 175 2.70 -17.08 -19.77
N TYR A 176 2.11 -15.94 -20.17
CA TYR A 176 0.89 -15.90 -20.97
C TYR A 176 0.99 -15.02 -22.21
N GLY A 177 2.09 -14.32 -22.41
CA GLY A 177 2.43 -13.65 -23.67
C GLY A 177 1.69 -12.34 -23.98
N ASP A 178 0.85 -11.84 -23.09
CA ASP A 178 -0.04 -10.70 -23.37
C ASP A 178 0.15 -9.48 -22.46
N GLY A 179 1.15 -9.47 -21.60
CA GLY A 179 1.51 -8.32 -20.78
C GLY A 179 0.44 -7.89 -19.75
N ILE A 180 -0.50 -8.75 -19.44
CA ILE A 180 -1.60 -8.45 -18.54
C ILE A 180 -1.24 -8.87 -17.12
N ALA A 181 -1.40 -7.96 -16.17
CA ALA A 181 -1.24 -8.26 -14.76
C ALA A 181 -2.32 -9.23 -14.28
N ASN A 182 -1.89 -10.30 -13.64
CA ASN A 182 -2.81 -11.22 -12.97
C ASN A 182 -2.89 -10.90 -11.49
N LEU A 183 -4.07 -11.07 -10.95
CA LEU A 183 -4.35 -10.92 -9.54
C LEU A 183 -4.66 -12.28 -8.93
N GLY A 184 -3.87 -12.69 -7.96
CA GLY A 184 -4.10 -13.89 -7.17
C GLY A 184 -4.81 -13.54 -5.86
N THR A 185 -5.76 -14.39 -5.45
CA THR A 185 -6.37 -14.33 -4.13
C THR A 185 -6.15 -15.65 -3.42
N TYR A 186 -5.80 -15.59 -2.15
CA TYR A 186 -5.49 -16.74 -1.33
C TYR A 186 -6.28 -16.71 -0.04
N ALA A 187 -6.87 -17.84 0.31
CA ALA A 187 -7.44 -18.01 1.65
C ALA A 187 -6.32 -18.02 2.70
N PRO A 188 -6.54 -17.48 3.90
CA PRO A 188 -5.61 -17.59 5.00
C PRO A 188 -5.25 -19.05 5.26
N ALA A 189 -4.03 -19.30 5.67
CA ALA A 189 -3.65 -20.62 6.17
C ALA A 189 -4.46 -20.98 7.42
N GLU A 190 -4.77 -22.25 7.61
CA GLU A 190 -5.43 -22.73 8.84
C GLU A 190 -4.60 -22.43 10.09
N SER A 191 -3.28 -22.28 9.92
CA SER A 191 -2.35 -21.84 10.97
C SER A 191 -1.43 -20.75 10.42
N PRO A 192 -1.36 -19.58 11.06
CA PRO A 192 -0.42 -18.53 10.70
C PRO A 192 1.00 -19.06 10.60
N GLY A 193 1.72 -18.67 9.54
CA GLY A 193 3.10 -19.09 9.32
C GLY A 193 3.28 -20.49 8.75
N SER A 194 2.22 -21.26 8.52
CA SER A 194 2.34 -22.63 7.96
C SER A 194 2.70 -22.66 6.47
N GLY A 195 2.56 -21.52 5.76
CA GLY A 195 2.80 -21.41 4.32
C GLY A 195 1.82 -22.22 3.46
N GLY A 196 0.82 -22.84 4.07
CA GLY A 196 -0.17 -23.65 3.37
C GLY A 196 -1.38 -22.83 2.92
N TYR A 197 -1.72 -22.91 1.61
CA TYR A 197 -2.89 -22.29 1.05
C TYR A 197 -3.78 -23.32 0.42
N SER A 198 -5.04 -23.36 0.87
CA SER A 198 -5.97 -24.40 0.44
C SER A 198 -6.63 -24.11 -0.92
N ALA A 199 -6.61 -22.88 -1.42
CA ALA A 199 -7.19 -22.57 -2.72
C ALA A 199 -6.58 -21.29 -3.33
N GLN A 200 -5.97 -21.44 -4.48
CA GLN A 200 -5.59 -20.33 -5.34
C GLN A 200 -6.75 -19.99 -6.27
N LYS A 201 -7.12 -18.72 -6.34
CA LYS A 201 -8.02 -18.20 -7.36
C LYS A 201 -7.31 -17.09 -8.11
N TRP A 202 -7.18 -17.27 -9.41
CA TRP A 202 -6.59 -16.30 -10.28
C TRP A 202 -7.68 -15.50 -10.98
N LEU A 203 -7.54 -14.19 -10.93
CA LEU A 203 -8.37 -13.24 -11.66
C LEU A 203 -7.47 -12.60 -12.71
N ARG A 204 -7.92 -12.60 -13.94
CA ARG A 204 -7.23 -11.93 -15.02
C ARG A 204 -8.01 -10.69 -15.40
N PHE A 205 -7.30 -9.60 -15.49
CA PHE A 205 -7.82 -8.34 -15.98
C PHE A 205 -7.24 -8.07 -17.37
N ASP A 206 -8.07 -7.57 -18.26
CA ASP A 206 -7.67 -7.18 -19.61
C ASP A 206 -6.93 -5.82 -19.64
N ARG A 207 -6.71 -5.23 -18.46
CA ARG A 207 -6.06 -3.93 -18.28
C ARG A 207 -5.20 -3.95 -17.04
N THR A 208 -4.05 -3.28 -17.12
CA THR A 208 -3.14 -3.14 -15.98
C THR A 208 -3.79 -2.28 -14.89
N PRO A 209 -3.86 -2.75 -13.65
CA PRO A 209 -4.25 -1.90 -12.52
C PRO A 209 -3.30 -0.70 -12.37
N THR A 210 -3.86 0.46 -12.05
CA THR A 210 -3.06 1.67 -11.80
C THR A 210 -2.61 1.80 -10.35
N THR A 211 -3.24 1.03 -9.46
CA THR A 211 -2.96 1.05 -8.03
C THR A 211 -3.14 -0.34 -7.43
N ALA A 212 -2.69 -0.52 -6.20
CA ALA A 212 -2.97 -1.73 -5.43
C ALA A 212 -4.48 -2.01 -5.36
N PRO A 213 -4.90 -3.28 -5.50
CA PRO A 213 -6.28 -3.67 -5.27
C PRO A 213 -6.70 -3.39 -3.84
N ALA A 214 -7.93 -2.95 -3.64
CA ALA A 214 -8.48 -2.64 -2.33
C ALA A 214 -9.74 -3.45 -2.03
N TRP A 215 -9.92 -3.84 -0.78
CA TRP A 215 -11.12 -4.52 -0.34
C TRP A 215 -12.19 -3.53 0.12
N CYS A 216 -13.42 -3.74 -0.36
CA CYS A 216 -14.62 -3.05 0.07
C CYS A 216 -15.63 -4.10 0.50
N GLY A 217 -15.66 -4.46 1.78
CA GLY A 217 -16.40 -5.60 2.28
C GLY A 217 -16.00 -6.91 1.61
N ASN A 218 -16.94 -7.54 0.90
CA ASN A 218 -16.70 -8.76 0.13
C ASN A 218 -16.13 -8.51 -1.28
N TRP A 219 -16.06 -7.27 -1.70
CA TRP A 219 -15.63 -6.90 -3.04
C TRP A 219 -14.14 -6.59 -3.09
N LEU A 220 -13.44 -7.30 -3.94
CA LEU A 220 -12.07 -6.91 -4.33
C LEU A 220 -12.18 -5.89 -5.46
N MET A 221 -11.78 -4.67 -5.18
CA MET A 221 -11.86 -3.54 -6.09
C MET A 221 -10.52 -3.36 -6.81
N VAL A 222 -10.62 -3.13 -8.12
CA VAL A 222 -9.45 -2.85 -8.98
C VAL A 222 -9.74 -1.61 -9.80
N LYS A 223 -8.77 -0.71 -9.87
CA LYS A 223 -8.81 0.50 -10.68
C LYS A 223 -7.81 0.40 -11.83
N SER A 224 -8.30 0.61 -13.03
CA SER A 224 -7.48 0.86 -14.22
C SER A 224 -7.69 2.29 -14.71
N THR A 225 -6.92 2.75 -15.71
CA THR A 225 -7.07 4.10 -16.28
C THR A 225 -8.49 4.42 -16.74
N SER A 226 -9.24 3.41 -17.18
CA SER A 226 -10.54 3.60 -17.83
C SER A 226 -11.69 2.86 -17.15
N ALA A 227 -11.48 2.20 -16.01
CA ALA A 227 -12.53 1.46 -15.35
C ALA A 227 -12.28 1.28 -13.85
N VAL A 228 -13.38 1.14 -13.10
CA VAL A 228 -13.40 0.58 -11.75
C VAL A 228 -14.11 -0.76 -11.84
N CYS A 229 -13.45 -1.81 -11.39
CA CYS A 229 -14.00 -3.16 -11.37
C CYS A 229 -14.08 -3.67 -9.93
N GLY A 230 -15.05 -4.54 -9.67
CA GLY A 230 -15.16 -5.23 -8.39
C GLY A 230 -15.53 -6.68 -8.62
N VAL A 231 -14.97 -7.57 -7.80
CA VAL A 231 -15.23 -9.01 -7.82
C VAL A 231 -15.60 -9.47 -6.42
N ASP A 232 -16.78 -10.06 -6.27
CA ASP A 232 -17.21 -10.82 -5.10
C ASP A 232 -17.03 -12.31 -5.39
N LEU A 233 -15.92 -12.87 -4.89
CA LEU A 233 -15.58 -14.27 -5.15
C LEU A 233 -16.52 -15.26 -4.47
N GLN A 234 -17.09 -14.90 -3.33
CA GLN A 234 -18.03 -15.74 -2.59
C GLN A 234 -19.42 -15.73 -3.25
N GLY A 235 -19.89 -14.54 -3.59
CA GLY A 235 -21.18 -14.35 -4.27
C GLY A 235 -21.13 -14.68 -5.77
N LYS A 236 -19.94 -14.95 -6.32
CA LYS A 236 -19.72 -15.20 -7.76
C LYS A 236 -20.28 -14.07 -8.63
N ARG A 237 -20.07 -12.84 -8.21
CA ARG A 237 -20.56 -11.64 -8.88
C ARG A 237 -19.40 -10.76 -9.27
N TYR A 238 -19.57 -9.96 -10.31
CA TYR A 238 -18.65 -8.92 -10.69
C TYR A 238 -19.39 -7.70 -11.23
N PHE A 239 -18.70 -6.57 -11.23
CA PHE A 239 -19.11 -5.40 -11.99
C PHE A 239 -17.89 -4.76 -12.64
N ALA A 240 -18.14 -4.01 -13.71
CA ALA A 240 -17.18 -3.14 -14.33
C ALA A 240 -17.88 -1.83 -14.71
N LEU A 241 -17.36 -0.72 -14.25
CA LEU A 241 -17.81 0.61 -14.58
C LEU A 241 -16.75 1.25 -15.47
N SER A 242 -17.06 1.37 -16.76
CA SER A 242 -16.18 2.05 -17.70
C SER A 242 -16.31 3.56 -17.53
N ALA A 243 -15.18 4.24 -17.53
CA ALA A 243 -15.12 5.68 -17.54
C ALA A 243 -15.29 6.19 -18.97
N GLU A 244 -16.23 7.11 -19.20
CA GLU A 244 -16.43 7.76 -20.50
C GLU A 244 -15.33 8.78 -20.78
N ASN A 245 -14.89 9.50 -19.73
CA ASN A 245 -13.87 10.55 -19.80
C ASN A 245 -12.56 10.11 -19.11
N GLY A 246 -12.28 8.82 -19.06
CA GLY A 246 -11.05 8.30 -18.47
C GLY A 246 -10.96 8.52 -16.95
N ALA A 247 -9.82 9.00 -16.48
CA ALA A 247 -9.56 9.24 -15.06
C ALA A 247 -10.49 10.29 -14.44
N ASP A 248 -11.00 11.22 -15.23
CA ASP A 248 -11.89 12.27 -14.75
C ASP A 248 -13.20 11.77 -14.15
N ASP A 249 -13.68 10.59 -14.58
CA ASP A 249 -14.91 10.03 -14.06
C ASP A 249 -14.74 9.38 -12.68
N TYR A 250 -13.64 8.65 -12.47
CA TYR A 250 -13.44 7.83 -11.27
C TYR A 250 -12.16 8.14 -10.50
N GLY A 251 -11.31 9.03 -11.02
CA GLY A 251 -9.99 9.30 -10.49
C GLY A 251 -8.94 8.28 -10.95
N GLU A 252 -7.70 8.52 -10.57
CA GLU A 252 -6.55 7.69 -10.95
C GLU A 252 -6.19 6.68 -9.87
N TRP A 253 -6.52 6.96 -8.63
CA TRP A 253 -6.08 6.24 -7.46
C TRP A 253 -7.23 5.55 -6.74
N LEU A 254 -6.93 4.49 -6.02
CA LEU A 254 -7.84 3.72 -5.20
C LEU A 254 -7.24 3.59 -3.81
N ALA A 255 -8.01 3.85 -2.77
CA ALA A 255 -7.57 3.70 -1.39
C ALA A 255 -8.66 3.07 -0.51
N SER A 256 -8.23 2.32 0.49
CA SER A 256 -9.07 1.68 1.49
C SER A 256 -8.28 1.55 2.79
N GLU A 257 -8.96 1.57 3.92
CA GLU A 257 -8.37 1.20 5.22
C GLU A 257 -8.19 -0.32 5.38
N GLY A 258 -8.58 -1.12 4.38
CA GLY A 258 -8.45 -2.58 4.40
C GLY A 258 -9.51 -3.32 5.22
N GLN A 259 -10.29 -2.66 6.05
CA GLN A 259 -11.34 -3.28 6.88
C GLN A 259 -12.75 -2.87 6.55
N ASN A 260 -12.93 -1.70 5.95
CA ASN A 260 -14.23 -1.08 5.84
C ASN A 260 -14.98 -1.50 4.59
N ASP A 261 -16.31 -1.40 4.67
CA ASP A 261 -17.20 -1.46 3.52
C ASP A 261 -17.08 -0.20 2.63
N THR A 262 -15.96 0.50 2.71
CA THR A 262 -15.73 1.76 2.04
C THR A 262 -14.38 1.76 1.31
N VAL A 263 -14.43 2.17 0.05
CA VAL A 263 -13.27 2.45 -0.79
C VAL A 263 -13.46 3.83 -1.39
N VAL A 264 -12.39 4.56 -1.58
CA VAL A 264 -12.38 5.82 -2.30
C VAL A 264 -11.58 5.71 -3.58
N THR A 265 -12.06 6.36 -4.63
CA THR A 265 -11.26 6.65 -5.83
C THR A 265 -11.03 8.15 -5.91
N TYR A 266 -9.85 8.56 -6.28
CA TYR A 266 -9.49 9.98 -6.31
C TYR A 266 -8.48 10.30 -7.41
N SER A 267 -8.42 11.57 -7.80
CA SER A 267 -7.39 12.12 -8.68
C SER A 267 -7.08 13.55 -8.31
N ASN A 268 -5.85 13.97 -8.57
CA ASN A 268 -5.53 15.38 -8.63
C ASN A 268 -6.01 15.96 -9.95
N ILE A 269 -6.69 17.07 -9.91
CA ILE A 269 -7.18 17.78 -11.09
C ILE A 269 -6.85 19.27 -10.98
N ASP A 270 -6.51 19.86 -12.10
CA ASP A 270 -6.46 21.30 -12.21
C ASP A 270 -7.87 21.82 -12.53
N TYR A 271 -8.41 22.60 -11.62
CA TYR A 271 -9.70 23.22 -11.79
C TYR A 271 -9.54 24.73 -11.95
N THR A 272 -10.10 25.27 -13.03
CA THR A 272 -10.13 26.71 -13.24
C THR A 272 -11.57 27.20 -13.06
N PRO A 273 -11.89 27.88 -11.95
CA PRO A 273 -13.19 28.48 -11.76
C PRO A 273 -13.42 29.56 -12.81
N ILE A 274 -14.69 29.81 -13.19
CA ILE A 274 -15.05 30.84 -14.17
C ILE A 274 -14.53 32.21 -13.69
N GLY A 275 -13.59 32.79 -14.45
CA GLY A 275 -12.98 34.09 -14.12
C GLY A 275 -11.92 34.06 -13.01
N GLY A 276 -11.45 32.88 -12.62
CA GLY A 276 -10.41 32.68 -11.63
C GLY A 276 -9.11 32.07 -12.17
N GLU A 277 -8.13 31.94 -11.31
CA GLU A 277 -6.88 31.23 -11.58
C GLU A 277 -7.06 29.71 -11.43
N ALA A 278 -6.21 28.93 -12.10
CA ALA A 278 -6.19 27.48 -11.96
C ALA A 278 -5.84 27.08 -10.50
N VAL A 279 -6.61 26.17 -9.95
CA VAL A 279 -6.42 25.65 -8.60
C VAL A 279 -6.22 24.14 -8.69
N ASN A 280 -5.14 23.63 -8.13
CA ASN A 280 -4.98 22.20 -7.96
C ASN A 280 -5.96 21.71 -6.87
N CYS A 281 -6.77 20.72 -7.19
CA CYS A 281 -7.73 20.14 -6.27
C CYS A 281 -7.83 18.64 -6.44
N CYS A 282 -8.35 17.97 -5.41
CA CYS A 282 -8.57 16.54 -5.40
C CYS A 282 -10.06 16.24 -5.62
N ARG A 283 -10.35 15.44 -6.63
CA ARG A 283 -11.68 14.87 -6.83
C ARG A 283 -11.75 13.51 -6.16
N VAL A 284 -12.73 13.33 -5.28
CA VAL A 284 -12.93 12.09 -4.52
C VAL A 284 -14.31 11.52 -4.78
N LYS A 285 -14.39 10.22 -5.05
CA LYS A 285 -15.64 9.44 -5.06
C LYS A 285 -15.57 8.35 -3.99
N VAL A 286 -16.64 8.23 -3.22
CA VAL A 286 -16.75 7.23 -2.15
C VAL A 286 -17.66 6.10 -2.60
N TRP A 287 -17.16 4.90 -2.49
CA TRP A 287 -17.86 3.65 -2.81
C TRP A 287 -18.15 2.92 -1.49
N LYS A 288 -19.38 2.49 -1.32
CA LYS A 288 -19.81 1.72 -0.14
C LYS A 288 -20.57 0.47 -0.58
N THR A 289 -20.29 -0.64 0.08
CA THR A 289 -21.14 -1.82 -0.02
C THR A 289 -22.42 -1.61 0.81
N LYS A 290 -23.53 -2.10 0.29
CA LYS A 290 -24.80 -2.12 1.02
C LYS A 290 -24.92 -3.41 1.82
#